data_b4ac6cb88494090729dc09e013f8937a
#
_entry.id   b4ac6cb88494090729dc09e013f8937a
#
_cell.length_a   1.000
_cell.length_b   1.000
_cell.length_c   1.000
_cell.angle_alpha   90.00
_cell.angle_beta   90.00
_cell.angle_gamma   90.00
#
_symmetry.space_group_name_H-M   'P 1'
#
loop_
_entity.id
_entity.type
_entity.pdbx_description
1 polymer ?
#
loop_
_entity_poly.entity_id
_entity_poly.type
_entity_poly.pdbx_seq_one_letter_code
_entity_poly.pdbx_strand_id
1 'polypeptide(L)'
;YFIVVADARAPRDGKFIQKLGTYNPLTVPATIQLDRQKALDWLHKGAQPTDTVRRILSFKGVLYLKHLLRGVSLGLFDDATAMTKFQAWHDEHEAQLKRRGESHKQQKRQRQEYKPVVKKVEEQPAEGGSEA
;
A
#
# COMPACT_ATOMS: atom_id res chain seq x y z
N TYR A 1 -2.49 -0.24 -10.57
CA TYR A 1 -3.95 -0.14 -10.54
C TYR A 1 -4.37 1.31 -10.34
N PHE A 2 -5.49 1.70 -10.95
CA PHE A 2 -6.10 3.01 -10.73
C PHE A 2 -7.19 2.92 -9.65
N ILE A 3 -7.20 3.89 -8.75
CA ILE A 3 -8.28 4.07 -7.78
C ILE A 3 -9.23 5.09 -8.40
N VAL A 4 -10.45 4.65 -8.68
CA VAL A 4 -11.45 5.45 -9.40
C VAL A 4 -12.78 5.47 -8.68
N VAL A 5 -13.58 6.49 -8.97
CA VAL A 5 -15.00 6.55 -8.63
C VAL A 5 -15.80 6.23 -9.88
N ALA A 6 -16.70 5.27 -9.79
CA ALA A 6 -17.54 4.82 -10.90
C ALA A 6 -18.96 4.57 -10.42
N ASP A 7 -19.90 4.49 -11.35
CA ASP A 7 -21.26 4.03 -11.09
C ASP A 7 -21.22 2.54 -10.70
N ALA A 8 -22.01 2.14 -9.71
CA ALA A 8 -22.09 0.75 -9.24
C ALA A 8 -22.55 -0.23 -10.32
N ARG A 9 -23.26 0.25 -11.36
CA ARG A 9 -23.73 -0.54 -12.50
C ARG A 9 -22.72 -0.62 -13.65
N ALA A 10 -21.66 0.21 -13.61
CA ALA A 10 -20.63 0.21 -14.65
C ALA A 10 -19.80 -1.08 -14.62
N PRO A 11 -19.43 -1.66 -15.77
CA PRO A 11 -18.52 -2.79 -15.82
C PRO A 11 -17.13 -2.40 -15.33
N ARG A 12 -16.33 -3.38 -14.88
CA ARG A 12 -14.99 -3.16 -14.34
C ARG A 12 -14.08 -2.33 -15.25
N ASP A 13 -14.10 -2.60 -16.53
CA ASP A 13 -13.26 -1.93 -17.55
C ASP A 13 -14.03 -0.81 -18.28
N GLY A 14 -15.16 -0.40 -17.75
CA GLY A 14 -16.02 0.63 -18.32
C GLY A 14 -15.62 2.04 -17.92
N LYS A 15 -16.51 2.97 -18.25
CA LYS A 15 -16.35 4.40 -17.95
C LYS A 15 -16.38 4.63 -16.44
N PHE A 16 -15.44 5.39 -15.93
CA PHE A 16 -15.42 5.88 -14.54
C PHE A 16 -15.69 7.40 -14.49
N ILE A 17 -16.14 7.88 -13.33
CA ILE A 17 -16.48 9.30 -13.13
C ILE A 17 -15.21 10.11 -12.90
N GLN A 18 -14.35 9.66 -11.96
CA GLN A 18 -13.14 10.38 -11.59
C GLN A 18 -12.05 9.42 -11.11
N LYS A 19 -10.81 9.71 -11.51
CA LYS A 19 -9.62 9.03 -10.98
C LYS A 19 -9.17 9.76 -9.71
N LEU A 20 -9.00 9.00 -8.62
CA LEU A 20 -8.52 9.51 -7.33
C LEU A 20 -7.04 9.29 -7.13
N GLY A 21 -6.47 8.25 -7.74
CA GLY A 21 -5.07 7.94 -7.55
C GLY A 21 -4.62 6.63 -8.20
N THR A 22 -3.44 6.18 -7.78
CA THR A 22 -2.82 4.94 -8.26
C THR A 22 -2.38 4.08 -7.07
N TYR A 23 -2.41 2.78 -7.28
CA TYR A 23 -1.95 1.77 -6.32
C TYR A 23 -0.99 0.80 -7.01
N ASN A 24 0.21 0.65 -6.44
CA ASN A 24 1.20 -0.31 -6.90
C ASN A 24 1.55 -1.28 -5.75
N PRO A 25 1.12 -2.54 -5.83
CA PRO A 25 1.40 -3.55 -4.81
C PRO A 25 2.79 -4.17 -4.91
N LEU A 26 3.52 -3.95 -6.03
CA LEU A 26 4.81 -4.60 -6.29
C LEU A 26 5.95 -4.03 -5.43
N THR A 27 5.78 -2.88 -4.84
CA THR A 27 6.75 -2.24 -3.94
C THR A 27 6.51 -2.61 -2.48
N VAL A 28 7.56 -2.58 -1.66
CA VAL A 28 7.45 -2.79 -0.21
C VAL A 28 8.07 -1.60 0.52
N PRO A 29 7.29 -0.82 1.24
CA PRO A 29 5.80 -0.86 1.32
C PRO A 29 5.14 -0.52 -0.02
N ALA A 30 3.88 -0.94 -0.22
CA ALA A 30 3.12 -0.65 -1.44
C ALA A 30 3.04 0.86 -1.70
N THR A 31 3.27 1.26 -2.94
CA THR A 31 3.21 2.68 -3.34
C THR A 31 1.77 3.07 -3.62
N ILE A 32 1.27 4.04 -2.87
CA ILE A 32 -0.08 4.57 -3.00
C ILE A 32 0.01 6.08 -3.21
N GLN A 33 -0.40 6.53 -4.38
CA GLN A 33 -0.59 7.95 -4.68
C GLN A 33 -2.09 8.22 -4.69
N LEU A 34 -2.57 9.02 -3.76
CA LEU A 34 -3.99 9.29 -3.58
C LEU A 34 -4.22 10.78 -3.28
N ASP A 35 -5.14 11.38 -4.00
CA ASP A 35 -5.67 12.71 -3.68
C ASP A 35 -6.66 12.57 -2.51
N ARG A 36 -6.18 12.91 -1.30
CA ARG A 36 -6.96 12.76 -0.06
C ARG A 36 -8.22 13.63 -0.07
N GLN A 37 -8.12 14.84 -0.60
CA GLN A 37 -9.22 15.79 -0.59
C GLN A 37 -10.38 15.27 -1.47
N LYS A 38 -10.08 14.87 -2.70
CA LYS A 38 -11.10 14.30 -3.60
C LYS A 38 -11.72 13.03 -3.04
N ALA A 39 -10.90 12.15 -2.43
CA ALA A 39 -11.40 10.94 -1.79
C ALA A 39 -12.37 11.26 -0.64
N LEU A 40 -12.03 12.25 0.20
CA LEU A 40 -12.86 12.70 1.31
C LEU A 40 -14.18 13.29 0.80
N ASP A 41 -14.14 14.14 -0.23
CA ASP A 41 -15.32 14.76 -0.82
C ASP A 41 -16.30 13.71 -1.36
N TRP A 42 -15.79 12.67 -2.04
CA TRP A 42 -16.62 11.56 -2.49
C TRP A 42 -17.21 10.74 -1.35
N LEU A 43 -16.46 10.52 -0.29
CA LEU A 43 -16.99 9.84 0.91
C LEU A 43 -18.08 10.66 1.59
N HIS A 44 -17.99 11.99 1.60
CA HIS A 44 -19.04 12.87 2.12
C HIS A 44 -20.28 12.88 1.21
N LYS A 45 -20.11 12.73 -0.10
CA LYS A 45 -21.22 12.56 -1.06
C LYS A 45 -21.88 11.17 -0.98
N GLY A 46 -21.37 10.27 -0.16
CA GLY A 46 -21.95 8.94 0.07
C GLY A 46 -21.38 7.84 -0.82
N ALA A 47 -20.24 8.05 -1.47
CA ALA A 47 -19.59 6.98 -2.21
C ALA A 47 -19.20 5.82 -1.30
N GLN A 48 -19.48 4.58 -1.73
CA GLN A 48 -19.19 3.36 -0.99
C GLN A 48 -17.87 2.77 -1.47
N PRO A 49 -16.83 2.72 -0.63
CA PRO A 49 -15.56 2.07 -0.98
C PRO A 49 -15.71 0.54 -0.95
N THR A 50 -15.05 -0.13 -1.89
CA THR A 50 -14.83 -1.58 -1.81
C THR A 50 -13.89 -1.90 -0.65
N ASP A 51 -13.83 -3.15 -0.20
CA ASP A 51 -13.00 -3.54 0.96
C ASP A 51 -11.51 -3.23 0.72
N THR A 52 -11.00 -3.47 -0.48
CA THR A 52 -9.62 -3.13 -0.84
C THR A 52 -9.38 -1.62 -0.78
N VAL A 53 -10.26 -0.82 -1.37
CA VAL A 53 -10.16 0.64 -1.35
C VAL A 53 -10.31 1.17 0.07
N ARG A 54 -11.19 0.60 0.88
CA ARG A 54 -11.35 0.97 2.30
C ARG A 54 -10.04 0.80 3.07
N ARG A 55 -9.32 -0.32 2.86
CA ARG A 55 -8.00 -0.55 3.46
C ARG A 55 -6.98 0.48 2.99
N ILE A 56 -6.96 0.82 1.71
CA ILE A 56 -6.09 1.85 1.15
C ILE A 56 -6.40 3.23 1.76
N LEU A 57 -7.67 3.60 1.85
CA LEU A 57 -8.11 4.87 2.46
C LEU A 57 -7.76 4.95 3.95
N SER A 58 -7.91 3.85 4.68
CA SER A 58 -7.49 3.75 6.08
C SER A 58 -5.97 3.92 6.20
N PHE A 59 -5.20 3.25 5.38
CA PHE A 59 -3.74 3.34 5.36
C PHE A 59 -3.25 4.76 5.04
N LYS A 60 -3.94 5.50 4.18
CA LYS A 60 -3.64 6.91 3.87
C LYS A 60 -4.25 7.92 4.85
N GLY A 61 -4.99 7.46 5.85
CA GLY A 61 -5.60 8.29 6.89
C GLY A 61 -6.85 9.04 6.46
N VAL A 62 -7.42 8.78 5.28
CA VAL A 62 -8.63 9.46 4.80
C VAL A 62 -9.83 9.14 5.68
N LEU A 63 -9.98 7.89 6.11
CA LEU A 63 -11.07 7.49 7.01
C LEU A 63 -10.91 8.10 8.40
N TYR A 64 -9.67 8.22 8.90
CA TYR A 64 -9.39 8.88 10.17
C TYR A 64 -9.70 10.38 10.09
N LEU A 65 -9.30 11.04 9.00
CA LEU A 65 -9.65 12.44 8.76
C LEU A 65 -11.17 12.66 8.70
N LYS A 66 -11.90 11.79 7.99
CA LYS A 66 -13.37 11.81 7.97
C LYS A 66 -13.96 11.70 9.37
N HIS A 67 -13.43 10.81 10.20
CA HIS A 67 -13.86 10.63 11.58
C HIS A 67 -13.62 11.88 12.43
N LEU A 68 -12.45 12.51 12.32
CA LEU A 68 -12.12 13.74 13.02
C LEU A 68 -13.03 14.89 12.60
N LEU A 69 -13.27 15.08 11.32
CA LEU A 69 -14.16 16.11 10.80
C LEU A 69 -15.61 15.91 11.26
N ARG A 70 -16.06 14.66 11.39
CA ARG A 70 -17.36 14.36 12.00
C ARG A 70 -17.39 14.77 13.46
N GLY A 71 -16.32 14.55 14.23
CA GLY A 71 -16.21 15.00 15.61
C GLY A 71 -16.28 16.53 15.74
N VAL A 72 -15.66 17.26 14.80
CA VAL A 72 -15.78 18.73 14.72
C VAL A 72 -17.22 19.15 14.45
N SER A 73 -17.90 18.51 13.51
CA SER A 73 -19.30 18.84 13.18
C SER A 73 -20.28 18.55 14.30
N LEU A 74 -19.96 17.61 15.21
CA LEU A 74 -20.72 17.29 16.41
C LEU A 74 -20.35 18.18 17.60
N GLY A 75 -19.38 19.09 17.45
CA GLY A 75 -18.96 20.02 18.51
C GLY A 75 -18.09 19.39 19.62
N LEU A 76 -17.50 18.21 19.40
CA LEU A 76 -16.66 17.53 20.39
C LEU A 76 -15.29 18.20 20.59
N PHE A 77 -14.74 18.81 19.55
CA PHE A 77 -13.48 19.54 19.54
C PHE A 77 -13.37 20.46 18.33
N ASP A 78 -12.42 21.39 18.36
CA ASP A 78 -12.18 22.36 17.29
C ASP A 78 -11.46 21.74 16.08
N ASP A 79 -11.58 22.39 14.93
CA ASP A 79 -10.92 22.00 13.69
C ASP A 79 -9.38 21.99 13.85
N ALA A 80 -8.82 22.99 14.54
CA ALA A 80 -7.38 23.03 14.85
C ALA A 80 -6.92 21.80 15.64
N THR A 81 -7.70 21.35 16.61
CA THR A 81 -7.42 20.13 17.40
C THR A 81 -7.49 18.88 16.52
N ALA A 82 -8.47 18.82 15.60
CA ALA A 82 -8.60 17.73 14.64
C ALA A 82 -7.35 17.62 13.73
N MET A 83 -6.91 18.75 13.20
CA MET A 83 -5.72 18.80 12.34
C MET A 83 -4.44 18.43 13.10
N THR A 84 -4.29 18.85 14.35
CA THR A 84 -3.15 18.48 15.21
C THR A 84 -3.12 16.96 15.45
N LYS A 85 -4.25 16.36 15.77
CA LYS A 85 -4.37 14.91 15.96
C LYS A 85 -4.06 14.14 14.66
N PHE A 86 -4.55 14.64 13.53
CA PHE A 86 -4.26 14.03 12.24
C PHE A 86 -2.77 14.10 11.90
N GLN A 87 -2.12 15.25 12.13
CA GLN A 87 -0.70 15.44 11.86
C GLN A 87 0.16 14.50 12.73
N ALA A 88 -0.12 14.40 14.02
CA ALA A 88 0.58 13.50 14.92
C ALA A 88 0.49 12.03 14.46
N TRP A 89 -0.71 11.58 14.10
CA TRP A 89 -0.91 10.25 13.54
C TRP A 89 -0.15 10.05 12.22
N HIS A 90 -0.18 11.05 11.34
CA HIS A 90 0.49 10.99 10.05
C HIS A 90 2.02 10.83 10.19
N ASP A 91 2.63 11.60 11.08
CA ASP A 91 4.08 11.57 11.33
C ASP A 91 4.52 10.22 11.92
N GLU A 92 3.74 9.69 12.86
CA GLU A 92 3.98 8.35 13.41
C GLU A 92 3.86 7.27 12.35
N HIS A 93 2.82 7.35 11.52
CA HIS A 93 2.57 6.40 10.45
C HIS A 93 3.69 6.42 9.40
N GLU A 94 4.16 7.60 8.99
CA GLU A 94 5.30 7.72 8.08
C GLU A 94 6.60 7.15 8.66
N ALA A 95 6.85 7.36 9.94
CA ALA A 95 8.00 6.78 10.62
C ALA A 95 7.96 5.23 10.60
N GLN A 96 6.78 4.65 10.84
CA GLN A 96 6.58 3.20 10.74
C GLN A 96 6.81 2.67 9.31
N LEU A 97 6.35 3.41 8.29
CA LEU A 97 6.55 3.03 6.89
C LEU A 97 8.03 3.05 6.49
N LYS A 98 8.77 4.07 6.92
CA LYS A 98 10.23 4.17 6.69
C LYS A 98 10.95 2.97 7.32
N ARG A 99 10.68 2.65 8.58
CA ARG A 99 11.25 1.49 9.28
C ARG A 99 10.96 0.18 8.55
N ARG A 100 9.70 -0.03 8.09
CA ARG A 100 9.33 -1.23 7.31
C ARG A 100 10.09 -1.32 5.99
N GLY A 101 10.24 -0.20 5.28
CA GLY A 101 10.99 -0.12 4.03
C GLY A 101 12.48 -0.46 4.22
N GLU A 102 13.09 0.05 5.28
CA GLU A 102 14.50 -0.20 5.64
C GLU A 102 14.74 -1.66 6.01
N SER A 103 13.89 -2.22 6.87
CA SER A 103 13.93 -3.64 7.25
C SER A 103 13.84 -4.55 6.02
N HIS A 104 12.92 -4.26 5.10
CA HIS A 104 12.78 -5.04 3.87
C HIS A 104 14.03 -4.93 2.97
N LYS A 105 14.62 -3.74 2.86
CA LYS A 105 15.87 -3.54 2.10
C LYS A 105 17.02 -4.35 2.71
N GLN A 106 17.15 -4.36 4.04
CA GLN A 106 18.17 -5.13 4.75
C GLN A 106 17.99 -6.64 4.53
N GLN A 107 16.76 -7.15 4.69
CA GLN A 107 16.46 -8.56 4.44
C GLN A 107 16.74 -8.97 2.98
N LYS A 108 16.44 -8.09 2.03
CA LYS A 108 16.73 -8.34 0.61
C LYS A 108 18.23 -8.41 0.35
N ARG A 109 19.04 -7.53 0.97
CA ARG A 109 20.52 -7.56 0.87
C ARG A 109 21.07 -8.86 1.45
N GLN A 110 20.66 -9.26 2.66
CA GLN A 110 21.08 -10.51 3.29
C GLN A 110 20.73 -11.75 2.44
N ARG A 111 19.53 -11.77 1.82
CA ARG A 111 19.14 -12.85 0.90
C ARG A 111 19.99 -12.89 -0.37
N GLN A 112 20.46 -11.74 -0.86
CA GLN A 112 21.33 -11.67 -2.03
C GLN A 112 22.77 -12.12 -1.72
N GLU A 113 23.25 -11.82 -0.52
CA GLU A 113 24.56 -12.27 -0.03
C GLU A 113 24.59 -13.77 0.24
N TYR A 114 23.47 -14.36 0.72
CA TYR A 114 23.29 -15.80 0.88
C TYR A 114 22.85 -16.43 -0.45
N LYS A 115 23.75 -16.50 -1.44
CA LYS A 115 23.62 -17.43 -2.55
C LYS A 115 24.23 -18.76 -2.10
N PRO A 116 23.44 -19.85 -1.99
CA PRO A 116 24.04 -21.16 -1.74
C PRO A 116 25.01 -21.46 -2.88
N VAL A 117 26.28 -21.71 -2.53
CA VAL A 117 27.25 -22.21 -3.48
C VAL A 117 26.76 -23.60 -3.87
N VAL A 118 26.09 -23.69 -5.00
CA VAL A 118 25.79 -24.98 -5.61
C VAL A 118 27.16 -25.54 -6.02
N LYS A 119 27.72 -26.44 -5.18
CA LYS A 119 28.84 -27.26 -5.58
C LYS A 119 28.41 -28.01 -6.83
N LYS A 120 28.97 -27.63 -8.00
CA LYS A 120 28.95 -28.50 -9.16
C LYS A 120 29.57 -29.82 -8.72
N VAL A 121 28.75 -30.84 -8.61
CA VAL A 121 29.26 -32.22 -8.57
C VAL A 121 29.86 -32.42 -9.95
N GLU A 122 31.18 -32.41 -10.03
CA GLU A 122 31.92 -32.88 -11.20
C GLU A 122 31.59 -34.36 -11.32
N GLU A 123 30.81 -34.69 -12.32
CA GLU A 123 30.53 -36.02 -12.80
C GLU A 123 31.86 -36.54 -13.38
N GLN A 124 32.55 -37.40 -12.61
CA GLN A 124 33.72 -38.11 -13.09
C GLN A 124 33.24 -39.02 -14.22
N PRO A 125 33.84 -38.97 -15.42
CA PRO A 125 33.53 -39.94 -16.43
C PRO A 125 34.03 -41.32 -15.97
N ALA A 126 33.11 -42.27 -15.90
CA ALA A 126 33.45 -43.67 -15.69
C ALA A 126 34.24 -44.14 -16.89
N GLU A 127 35.58 -44.34 -16.71
CA GLU A 127 36.38 -45.07 -17.64
C GLU A 127 35.92 -46.51 -17.64
N GLY A 128 35.28 -46.91 -18.74
CA GLY A 128 34.99 -48.28 -19.04
C GLY A 128 36.26 -49.04 -19.37
N GLY A 129 36.67 -49.89 -18.43
CA GLY A 129 37.64 -50.91 -18.76
C GLY A 129 37.03 -51.95 -19.67
N SER A 130 37.51 -51.93 -20.91
CA SER A 130 37.39 -53.07 -21.86
C SER A 130 38.53 -53.97 -21.60
N GLU A 131 38.28 -55.22 -21.29
CA GLU A 131 39.22 -56.29 -21.58
C GLU A 131 38.49 -57.58 -21.91
N ALA A 132 38.85 -58.02 -23.06
CA ALA A 132 38.93 -59.33 -23.69
C ALA A 132 37.65 -60.04 -24.05
#